data_6936d65f88dbf3ad144aa830d0576a7b
#
_entry.id   6936d65f88dbf3ad144aa830d0576a7b
#
_cell.length_a   1.000
_cell.length_b   1.000
_cell.length_c   1.000
_cell.angle_alpha   90.00
_cell.angle_beta   90.00
_cell.angle_gamma   90.00
#
_symmetry.space_group_name_H-M   'P 1'
#
loop_
_entity.id
_entity.type
_entity.pdbx_description
1 polymer ?
#
loop_
_entity_poly.entity_id
_entity_poly.type
_entity_poly.pdbx_seq_one_letter_code
_entity_poly.pdbx_strand_id
1 'polypeptide(L)'
;MTVHIPLIHERGEVQVEGALLPTTRWPVPLDMRASVAWGITNDLAVQAAIDPFRSYSQAMAGLYFPQENNFVWEIYVGVGTGKGRQSNIGGREPWTIPSGTFRSVFVQGDAGWLEMTRKGHLDLAFSLKTGVLRGEIKVGKGVPYEVNGEWISDSATTLADNILLEPTVELRFGWERFKFNVKAGLCYLVPWRPEGYHISQGLLSLGAGMSYRF
;
A
#
# COMPACT_ATOMS: atom_id res chain seq x y z
N MET A 1 3.05 3.13 0.36
CA MET A 1 1.71 2.51 0.44
C MET A 1 1.83 1.37 1.42
N THR A 2 0.80 1.05 2.18
CA THR A 2 0.86 -0.11 3.09
C THR A 2 0.04 -1.23 2.51
N VAL A 3 0.62 -2.41 2.48
CA VAL A 3 -0.04 -3.64 2.05
C VAL A 3 -0.96 -4.12 3.17
N HIS A 4 -2.12 -4.63 2.83
CA HIS A 4 -2.95 -5.44 3.73
C HIS A 4 -2.73 -6.91 3.38
N ILE A 5 -2.53 -7.74 4.38
CA ILE A 5 -2.27 -9.16 4.23
C ILE A 5 -3.42 -9.92 4.91
N PRO A 6 -4.44 -10.38 4.17
CA PRO A 6 -5.62 -10.96 4.80
C PRO A 6 -5.36 -12.30 5.48
N LEU A 7 -4.64 -13.21 4.84
CA LEU A 7 -4.49 -14.61 5.23
C LEU A 7 -5.86 -15.28 5.44
N ILE A 8 -6.64 -15.33 4.37
CA ILE A 8 -7.96 -16.02 4.36
C ILE A 8 -7.73 -17.53 4.48
N HIS A 9 -8.45 -18.15 5.39
CA HIS A 9 -8.30 -19.58 5.69
C HIS A 9 -9.45 -20.42 5.16
N GLU A 10 -10.67 -19.85 5.13
CA GLU A 10 -11.86 -20.60 4.76
C GLU A 10 -12.89 -19.77 3.97
N ARG A 11 -13.80 -20.48 3.32
CA ARG A 11 -14.92 -19.87 2.62
C ARG A 11 -15.87 -19.17 3.59
N GLY A 12 -16.30 -17.98 3.22
CA GLY A 12 -17.21 -17.15 4.02
C GLY A 12 -16.49 -16.30 5.06
N GLU A 13 -15.21 -16.55 5.31
CA GLU A 13 -14.42 -15.71 6.22
C GLU A 13 -14.38 -14.27 5.73
N VAL A 14 -14.69 -13.33 6.63
CA VAL A 14 -14.57 -11.90 6.38
C VAL A 14 -13.58 -11.33 7.40
N GLN A 15 -12.57 -10.64 6.91
CA GLN A 15 -11.62 -9.94 7.75
C GLN A 15 -11.73 -8.44 7.51
N VAL A 16 -11.88 -7.67 8.59
CA VAL A 16 -11.86 -6.20 8.56
C VAL A 16 -10.66 -5.71 9.35
N GLU A 17 -9.96 -4.74 8.79
CA GLU A 17 -8.79 -4.15 9.44
C GLU A 17 -8.87 -2.63 9.41
N GLY A 18 -8.53 -2.01 10.55
CA GLY A 18 -8.22 -0.60 10.68
C GLY A 18 -6.77 -0.40 11.09
N ALA A 19 -6.03 0.46 10.41
CA ALA A 19 -4.63 0.73 10.72
C ALA A 19 -4.35 2.23 10.78
N LEU A 20 -3.43 2.59 11.69
CA LEU A 20 -2.84 3.91 11.81
C LEU A 20 -1.42 3.86 11.26
N LEU A 21 -1.09 4.82 10.43
CA LEU A 21 0.20 4.93 9.76
C LEU A 21 0.86 6.23 10.16
N PRO A 22 2.03 6.21 10.80
CA PRO A 22 2.77 7.42 11.06
C PRO A 22 3.13 8.09 9.73
N THR A 23 2.98 9.40 9.70
CA THR A 23 3.31 10.22 8.53
C THR A 23 4.17 11.40 8.95
N THR A 24 5.06 11.82 8.08
CA THR A 24 5.86 13.04 8.30
C THR A 24 5.09 14.33 7.99
N ARG A 25 3.80 14.23 7.66
CA ARG A 25 2.98 15.39 7.33
C ARG A 25 2.49 16.11 8.58
N TRP A 26 2.82 17.37 8.70
CA TRP A 26 2.24 18.27 9.69
C TRP A 26 1.01 18.99 9.07
N PRO A 27 -0.12 19.21 9.78
CA PRO A 27 -0.37 18.98 11.22
C PRO A 27 -0.96 17.60 11.55
N VAL A 28 -1.21 16.72 10.59
CA VAL A 28 -1.78 15.38 10.83
C VAL A 28 -0.67 14.34 10.72
N PRO A 29 -0.08 13.93 11.86
CA PRO A 29 1.03 12.98 11.86
C PRO A 29 0.61 11.52 11.63
N LEU A 30 -0.70 11.26 11.48
CA LEU A 30 -1.24 9.92 11.31
C LEU A 30 -2.16 9.86 10.10
N ASP A 31 -1.96 8.89 9.24
CA ASP A 31 -2.92 8.47 8.23
C ASP A 31 -3.73 7.28 8.78
N MET A 32 -4.96 7.15 8.32
CA MET A 32 -5.82 6.01 8.65
C MET A 32 -6.09 5.19 7.41
N ARG A 33 -6.11 3.89 7.59
CA ARG A 33 -6.49 2.96 6.53
C ARG A 33 -7.54 2.00 7.05
N ALA A 34 -8.52 1.70 6.21
CA ALA A 34 -9.47 0.63 6.45
C ALA A 34 -9.41 -0.35 5.28
N SER A 35 -9.56 -1.63 5.57
CA SER A 35 -9.60 -2.67 4.56
C SER A 35 -10.56 -3.78 4.96
N VAL A 36 -11.07 -4.46 3.94
CA VAL A 36 -11.92 -5.64 4.08
C VAL A 36 -11.42 -6.70 3.09
N ALA A 37 -11.37 -7.94 3.55
CA ALA A 37 -11.12 -9.11 2.73
C ALA A 37 -12.23 -10.14 2.96
N TRP A 38 -12.59 -10.89 1.93
CA TRP A 38 -13.65 -11.88 1.96
C TRP A 38 -13.30 -13.11 1.12
N GLY A 39 -13.33 -14.29 1.75
CA GLY A 39 -13.23 -15.59 1.09
C GLY A 39 -14.56 -15.97 0.44
N ILE A 40 -14.68 -15.80 -0.87
CA ILE A 40 -15.94 -16.04 -1.61
C ILE A 40 -16.18 -17.53 -1.81
N THR A 41 -15.13 -18.24 -2.22
CA THR A 41 -15.14 -19.69 -2.40
C THR A 41 -14.02 -20.32 -1.56
N ASN A 42 -13.79 -21.62 -1.72
CA ASN A 42 -12.70 -22.29 -1.02
C ASN A 42 -11.30 -21.83 -1.49
N ASP A 43 -11.22 -21.21 -2.66
CA ASP A 43 -9.95 -20.81 -3.29
C ASP A 43 -9.91 -19.35 -3.71
N LEU A 44 -11.07 -18.67 -3.78
CA LEU A 44 -11.18 -17.30 -4.29
C LEU A 44 -11.48 -16.32 -3.17
N ALA A 45 -10.70 -15.27 -3.08
CA ALA A 45 -10.93 -14.14 -2.19
C ALA A 45 -10.89 -12.81 -2.94
N VAL A 46 -11.57 -11.82 -2.37
CA VAL A 46 -11.53 -10.43 -2.81
C VAL A 46 -11.13 -9.53 -1.66
N GLN A 47 -10.51 -8.42 -1.98
CA GLN A 47 -10.10 -7.44 -0.99
C GLN A 47 -10.29 -6.03 -1.51
N ALA A 48 -10.69 -5.13 -0.61
CA ALA A 48 -10.71 -3.69 -0.85
C ALA A 48 -10.06 -2.95 0.30
N ALA A 49 -9.42 -1.83 0.00
CA ALA A 49 -8.85 -0.95 1.02
C ALA A 49 -8.99 0.52 0.60
N ILE A 50 -9.17 1.36 1.60
CA ILE A 50 -9.27 2.81 1.45
C ILE A 50 -8.34 3.50 2.44
N ASP A 51 -7.77 4.61 2.01
CA ASP A 51 -7.04 5.57 2.85
C ASP A 51 -7.69 6.94 2.60
N PRO A 52 -8.63 7.35 3.46
CA PRO A 52 -9.43 8.54 3.24
C PRO A 52 -8.59 9.83 3.25
N PHE A 53 -7.50 9.87 4.02
CA PHE A 53 -6.64 11.06 4.11
C PHE A 53 -5.73 11.24 2.90
N ARG A 54 -5.35 10.13 2.24
CA ARG A 54 -4.58 10.15 0.99
C ARG A 54 -5.45 10.03 -0.25
N SER A 55 -6.78 9.94 -0.08
CA SER A 55 -7.69 9.67 -1.19
C SER A 55 -7.21 8.48 -2.02
N TYR A 56 -6.71 7.45 -1.34
CA TYR A 56 -6.24 6.23 -1.98
C TYR A 56 -7.27 5.12 -1.80
N SER A 57 -7.53 4.40 -2.86
CA SER A 57 -8.35 3.20 -2.83
C SER A 57 -7.72 2.11 -3.69
N GLN A 58 -7.91 0.87 -3.28
CA GLN A 58 -7.50 -0.29 -4.06
C GLN A 58 -8.55 -1.40 -3.94
N ALA A 59 -8.64 -2.21 -4.98
CA ALA A 59 -9.42 -3.45 -4.98
C ALA A 59 -8.60 -4.54 -5.66
N MET A 60 -8.70 -5.76 -5.16
CA MET A 60 -8.03 -6.92 -5.74
C MET A 60 -8.85 -8.18 -5.55
N ALA A 61 -8.62 -9.15 -6.42
CA ALA A 61 -9.16 -10.49 -6.37
C ALA A 61 -8.03 -11.49 -6.58
N GLY A 62 -8.13 -12.65 -5.96
CA GLY A 62 -7.05 -13.63 -6.02
C GLY A 62 -7.43 -14.97 -5.46
N LEU A 63 -6.46 -15.85 -5.45
CA LEU A 63 -6.57 -17.21 -4.95
C LEU A 63 -5.84 -17.32 -3.61
N TYR A 64 -6.39 -18.15 -2.73
CA TYR A 64 -5.77 -18.49 -1.45
C TYR A 64 -5.71 -20.00 -1.27
N PHE A 65 -4.67 -20.47 -0.59
CA PHE A 65 -4.33 -21.86 -0.47
C PHE A 65 -3.92 -22.18 0.98
N PRO A 66 -4.90 -22.53 1.84
CA PRO A 66 -4.63 -22.95 3.21
C PRO A 66 -3.96 -24.33 3.23
N GLN A 67 -3.00 -24.49 4.12
CA GLN A 67 -2.28 -25.74 4.32
C GLN A 67 -2.60 -26.33 5.71
N GLU A 68 -2.42 -27.62 5.89
CA GLU A 68 -2.74 -28.33 7.14
C GLU A 68 -1.99 -27.82 8.38
N ASN A 69 -0.85 -27.16 8.20
CA ASN A 69 -0.01 -26.63 9.28
C ASN A 69 -0.32 -25.17 9.63
N ASN A 70 -1.51 -24.68 9.37
CA ASN A 70 -1.93 -23.28 9.51
C ASN A 70 -1.10 -22.29 8.68
N PHE A 71 -0.38 -22.77 7.70
CA PHE A 71 0.29 -21.95 6.71
C PHE A 71 -0.70 -21.62 5.60
N VAL A 72 -0.73 -20.36 5.20
CA VAL A 72 -1.55 -19.88 4.09
C VAL A 72 -0.65 -19.13 3.12
N TRP A 73 -0.85 -19.36 1.84
CA TRP A 73 -0.31 -18.47 0.82
C TRP A 73 -1.39 -18.02 -0.14
N GLU A 74 -1.24 -16.82 -0.65
CA GLU A 74 -2.26 -16.14 -1.44
C GLU A 74 -1.59 -15.42 -2.62
N ILE A 75 -2.33 -15.26 -3.69
CA ILE A 75 -1.91 -14.45 -4.84
C ILE A 75 -3.07 -13.62 -5.34
N TYR A 76 -2.88 -12.33 -5.47
CA TYR A 76 -3.89 -11.36 -5.88
C TYR A 76 -3.43 -10.57 -7.09
N VAL A 77 -4.41 -10.18 -7.91
CA VAL A 77 -4.26 -9.14 -8.94
C VAL A 77 -5.18 -8.00 -8.58
N GLY A 78 -4.69 -6.78 -8.67
CA GLY A 78 -5.45 -5.64 -8.21
C GLY A 78 -5.17 -4.35 -8.96
N VAL A 79 -6.05 -3.39 -8.69
CA VAL A 79 -5.96 -2.03 -9.19
C VAL A 79 -6.05 -1.05 -8.03
N GLY A 80 -5.39 0.08 -8.19
CA GLY A 80 -5.44 1.15 -7.20
C GLY A 80 -5.48 2.52 -7.85
N THR A 81 -6.05 3.47 -7.14
CA THR A 81 -6.07 4.87 -7.55
C THR A 81 -5.92 5.77 -6.33
N GLY A 82 -5.34 6.92 -6.53
CA GLY A 82 -5.17 7.86 -5.44
C GLY A 82 -4.72 9.24 -5.88
N LYS A 83 -4.63 10.14 -4.89
CA LYS A 83 -4.07 11.48 -5.08
C LYS A 83 -2.81 11.60 -4.26
N GLY A 84 -1.73 11.98 -4.93
CA GLY A 84 -0.46 12.28 -4.29
C GLY A 84 -0.29 13.77 -4.07
N ARG A 85 0.32 14.15 -2.96
CA ARG A 85 0.83 15.49 -2.72
C ARG A 85 2.21 15.34 -2.10
N GLN A 86 3.22 15.84 -2.76
CA GLN A 86 4.57 15.84 -2.22
C GLN A 86 4.70 17.02 -1.24
N SER A 87 5.01 16.74 0.01
CA SER A 87 5.41 17.78 0.96
C SER A 87 6.94 17.85 0.96
N ASN A 88 7.50 18.99 0.61
CA ASN A 88 8.92 19.23 0.81
C ASN A 88 9.20 19.41 2.30
N ILE A 89 9.96 18.51 2.87
CA ILE A 89 10.54 18.66 4.20
C ILE A 89 11.85 19.43 4.03
N GLY A 90 11.89 20.68 4.48
CA GLY A 90 13.15 21.36 4.76
C GLY A 90 13.66 22.40 3.78
N GLY A 91 12.86 23.02 2.94
CA GLY A 91 13.29 24.11 2.06
C GLY A 91 12.69 25.47 2.44
N ARG A 92 13.51 26.52 2.47
CA ARG A 92 13.14 27.92 2.75
C ARG A 92 12.34 28.63 1.65
N GLU A 93 11.97 27.95 0.57
CA GLU A 93 11.27 28.51 -0.58
C GLU A 93 9.84 27.98 -0.66
N PRO A 94 8.86 28.79 -1.05
CA PRO A 94 7.49 28.34 -1.27
C PRO A 94 7.38 27.56 -2.59
N TRP A 95 8.03 26.40 -2.65
CA TRP A 95 7.94 25.52 -3.79
C TRP A 95 6.52 25.01 -3.91
N THR A 96 5.93 25.20 -5.05
CA THR A 96 4.61 24.67 -5.34
C THR A 96 4.67 23.16 -5.29
N ILE A 97 4.01 22.58 -4.31
CA ILE A 97 4.02 21.14 -4.07
C ILE A 97 3.35 20.45 -5.25
N PRO A 98 4.03 19.59 -6.00
CA PRO A 98 3.40 18.84 -7.06
C PRO A 98 2.22 18.06 -6.49
N SER A 99 1.04 18.27 -7.04
CA SER A 99 -0.13 17.46 -6.75
C SER A 99 -0.45 16.62 -7.97
N GLY A 100 -0.85 15.39 -7.76
CA GLY A 100 -1.14 14.53 -8.89
C GLY A 100 -2.11 13.42 -8.54
N THR A 101 -2.66 12.80 -9.56
CA THR A 101 -3.41 11.55 -9.44
C THR A 101 -2.53 10.41 -9.90
N PHE A 102 -2.69 9.25 -9.29
CA PHE A 102 -2.00 8.05 -9.75
C PHE A 102 -2.97 6.87 -9.86
N ARG A 103 -2.63 5.97 -10.75
CA ARG A 103 -3.30 4.68 -10.92
C ARG A 103 -2.25 3.58 -10.87
N SER A 104 -2.61 2.42 -10.36
CA SER A 104 -1.72 1.26 -10.31
C SER A 104 -2.44 0.00 -10.73
N VAL A 105 -1.68 -0.88 -11.38
CA VAL A 105 -2.06 -2.28 -11.58
C VAL A 105 -0.95 -3.10 -10.94
N PHE A 106 -1.31 -4.09 -10.13
CA PHE A 106 -0.32 -4.82 -9.36
C PHE A 106 -0.70 -6.28 -9.16
N VAL A 107 0.31 -7.07 -8.84
CA VAL A 107 0.20 -8.42 -8.30
C VAL A 107 0.72 -8.38 -6.87
N GLN A 108 0.07 -9.09 -5.97
CA GLN A 108 0.47 -9.23 -4.58
C GLN A 108 0.51 -10.71 -4.23
N GLY A 109 1.63 -11.17 -3.70
CA GLY A 109 1.78 -12.49 -3.11
C GLY A 109 1.89 -12.37 -1.60
N ASP A 110 1.10 -13.14 -0.88
CA ASP A 110 1.08 -13.16 0.58
C ASP A 110 1.38 -14.58 1.07
N ALA A 111 2.08 -14.68 2.19
CA ALA A 111 2.36 -15.95 2.85
C ALA A 111 2.43 -15.73 4.36
N GLY A 112 1.92 -16.67 5.14
CA GLY A 112 2.00 -16.54 6.58
C GLY A 112 1.51 -17.76 7.35
N TRP A 113 1.79 -17.72 8.63
CA TRP A 113 1.33 -18.70 9.59
C TRP A 113 0.30 -18.09 10.49
N LEU A 114 -0.86 -18.72 10.56
CA LEU A 114 -1.91 -18.44 11.52
C LEU A 114 -1.64 -19.24 12.79
N GLU A 115 -1.97 -18.63 13.93
CA GLU A 115 -1.97 -19.35 15.21
C GLU A 115 -0.66 -20.08 15.54
N MET A 116 0.48 -19.43 15.33
CA MET A 116 1.81 -19.99 15.58
C MET A 116 2.03 -20.50 17.02
N THR A 117 1.22 -20.05 17.97
CA THR A 117 1.29 -20.50 19.35
C THR A 117 0.16 -21.46 19.67
N ARG A 118 0.38 -22.39 20.62
CA ARG A 118 -0.65 -23.35 21.07
C ARG A 118 -1.96 -22.69 21.58
N LYS A 119 -1.94 -21.40 21.84
CA LYS A 119 -3.11 -20.62 22.29
C LYS A 119 -3.74 -19.79 21.17
N GLY A 120 -3.26 -19.93 19.92
CA GLY A 120 -3.83 -19.25 18.76
C GLY A 120 -3.67 -17.72 18.75
N HIS A 121 -2.69 -17.18 19.46
CA HIS A 121 -2.63 -15.74 19.71
C HIS A 121 -1.66 -14.98 18.84
N LEU A 122 -0.90 -15.64 18.01
CA LEU A 122 0.16 -15.02 17.19
C LEU A 122 0.08 -15.49 15.74
N ASP A 123 0.00 -14.54 14.79
CA ASP A 123 0.17 -14.79 13.37
C ASP A 123 1.39 -14.02 12.85
N LEU A 124 2.05 -14.57 11.87
CA LEU A 124 3.15 -13.91 11.15
C LEU A 124 2.86 -13.97 9.66
N ALA A 125 2.92 -12.82 8.99
CA ALA A 125 2.62 -12.71 7.59
C ALA A 125 3.68 -11.92 6.84
N PHE A 126 3.91 -12.30 5.59
CA PHE A 126 4.78 -11.64 4.64
C PHE A 126 3.99 -11.33 3.38
N SER A 127 4.29 -10.20 2.76
CA SER A 127 3.71 -9.82 1.49
C SER A 127 4.76 -9.22 0.57
N LEU A 128 4.60 -9.48 -0.71
CA LEU A 128 5.31 -8.80 -1.77
C LEU A 128 4.30 -8.32 -2.80
N LYS A 129 4.17 -7.01 -2.91
CA LYS A 129 3.36 -6.36 -3.92
C LYS A 129 4.26 -5.73 -4.97
N THR A 130 4.00 -6.04 -6.23
CA THR A 130 4.72 -5.47 -7.38
C THR A 130 3.75 -5.07 -8.47
N GLY A 131 4.09 -4.06 -9.25
CA GLY A 131 3.21 -3.59 -10.31
C GLY A 131 3.70 -2.33 -11.00
N VAL A 132 2.82 -1.77 -11.80
CA VAL A 132 3.07 -0.51 -12.51
C VAL A 132 2.20 0.58 -11.90
N LEU A 133 2.83 1.70 -11.59
CA LEU A 133 2.18 2.91 -11.11
C LEU A 133 2.35 4.01 -12.14
N ARG A 134 1.25 4.49 -12.70
CA ARG A 134 1.20 5.66 -13.58
C ARG A 134 0.66 6.86 -12.83
N GLY A 135 1.45 7.92 -12.76
CA GLY A 135 1.08 9.18 -12.11
C GLY A 135 0.97 10.32 -13.11
N GLU A 136 -0.08 11.13 -12.97
CA GLU A 136 -0.14 12.47 -13.56
C GLU A 136 0.34 13.47 -12.51
N ILE A 137 1.44 14.16 -12.81
CA ILE A 137 2.03 15.14 -11.91
C ILE A 137 1.75 16.53 -12.47
N LYS A 138 1.08 17.37 -11.69
CA LYS A 138 0.85 18.78 -12.00
C LYS A 138 1.89 19.60 -11.26
N VAL A 139 2.73 20.30 -12.00
CA VAL A 139 3.71 21.24 -11.46
C VAL A 139 3.12 22.64 -11.55
N GLY A 140 3.09 23.35 -10.43
CA GLY A 140 2.53 24.70 -10.38
C GLY A 140 3.39 25.75 -11.09
N LYS A 141 2.78 26.90 -11.44
CA LYS A 141 3.47 28.03 -12.06
C LYS A 141 4.62 28.53 -11.17
N GLY A 142 5.75 28.84 -11.80
CA GLY A 142 6.84 29.56 -11.17
C GLY A 142 7.96 28.70 -10.58
N VAL A 143 7.88 27.38 -10.66
CA VAL A 143 8.98 26.49 -10.29
C VAL A 143 9.60 25.96 -11.59
N PRO A 144 10.78 26.43 -11.97
CA PRO A 144 11.48 25.83 -13.10
C PRO A 144 11.84 24.40 -12.75
N TYR A 145 11.56 23.47 -13.64
CA TYR A 145 11.96 22.07 -13.53
C TYR A 145 12.56 21.61 -14.84
N GLU A 146 13.49 20.70 -14.76
CA GLU A 146 14.21 20.17 -15.91
C GLU A 146 13.50 18.92 -16.43
N VAL A 147 13.19 18.91 -17.72
CA VAL A 147 12.69 17.72 -18.45
C VAL A 147 13.57 17.56 -19.68
N ASN A 148 14.27 16.44 -19.77
CA ASN A 148 15.16 16.12 -20.91
C ASN A 148 16.22 17.20 -21.19
N GLY A 149 16.75 17.86 -20.15
CA GLY A 149 17.74 18.93 -20.30
C GLY A 149 17.16 20.33 -20.59
N GLU A 150 15.83 20.46 -20.69
CA GLU A 150 15.16 21.75 -20.88
C GLU A 150 14.48 22.21 -19.58
N TRP A 151 14.68 23.47 -19.20
CA TRP A 151 14.02 24.12 -18.08
C TRP A 151 12.64 24.62 -18.46
N ILE A 152 11.60 24.04 -17.85
CA ILE A 152 10.21 24.41 -18.07
C ILE A 152 9.72 25.21 -16.86
N SER A 153 9.26 26.44 -17.09
CA SER A 153 8.77 27.35 -16.04
C SER A 153 7.24 27.45 -15.93
N ASP A 154 6.53 26.84 -16.86
CA ASP A 154 5.06 26.88 -16.87
C ASP A 154 4.44 25.68 -16.15
N SER A 155 3.16 25.84 -15.73
CA SER A 155 2.41 24.73 -15.17
C SER A 155 2.25 23.63 -16.24
N ALA A 156 2.91 22.52 -16.03
CA ALA A 156 2.82 21.38 -16.95
C ALA A 156 2.24 20.17 -16.22
N THR A 157 1.52 19.36 -16.96
CA THR A 157 1.14 18.01 -16.51
C THR A 157 2.10 17.04 -17.18
N THR A 158 2.81 16.26 -16.39
CA THR A 158 3.69 15.22 -16.89
C THR A 158 3.25 13.85 -16.40
N LEU A 159 3.50 12.83 -17.20
CA LEU A 159 3.25 11.44 -16.85
C LEU A 159 4.52 10.81 -16.29
N ALA A 160 4.40 10.14 -15.15
CA ALA A 160 5.49 9.36 -14.58
C ALA A 160 5.05 7.89 -14.46
N ASP A 161 5.75 7.03 -15.17
CA ASP A 161 5.56 5.58 -15.09
C ASP A 161 6.65 4.97 -14.19
N ASN A 162 6.24 4.24 -13.17
CA ASN A 162 7.15 3.64 -12.21
C ASN A 162 6.79 2.17 -11.99
N ILE A 163 7.80 1.36 -11.72
CA ILE A 163 7.62 0.04 -11.14
C ILE A 163 7.48 0.22 -9.63
N LEU A 164 6.43 -0.35 -9.08
CA LEU A 164 6.17 -0.43 -7.65
C LEU A 164 6.72 -1.75 -7.12
N LEU A 165 7.42 -1.70 -5.98
CA LEU A 165 7.85 -2.86 -5.22
C LEU A 165 7.64 -2.58 -3.73
N GLU A 166 6.78 -3.38 -3.08
CA GLU A 166 6.41 -3.20 -1.66
C GLU A 166 6.51 -4.53 -0.90
N PRO A 167 7.70 -4.93 -0.42
CA PRO A 167 7.83 -5.97 0.59
C PRO A 167 7.29 -5.48 1.95
N THR A 168 6.51 -6.33 2.61
CA THR A 168 5.89 -6.02 3.91
C THR A 168 5.92 -7.25 4.81
N VAL A 169 6.15 -7.04 6.10
CA VAL A 169 5.98 -8.03 7.15
C VAL A 169 4.93 -7.52 8.14
N GLU A 170 4.10 -8.43 8.62
CA GLU A 170 3.05 -8.15 9.59
C GLU A 170 3.07 -9.19 10.70
N LEU A 171 3.02 -8.71 11.93
CA LEU A 171 2.84 -9.50 13.12
C LEU A 171 1.47 -9.18 13.73
N ARG A 172 0.66 -10.21 13.99
CA ARG A 172 -0.65 -10.07 14.64
C ARG A 172 -0.67 -10.84 15.95
N PHE A 173 -1.21 -10.23 16.99
CA PHE A 173 -1.32 -10.83 18.30
C PHE A 173 -2.66 -10.45 18.95
N GLY A 174 -3.24 -11.37 19.72
CA GLY A 174 -4.51 -11.12 20.40
C GLY A 174 -5.32 -12.38 20.55
N TRP A 175 -6.61 -12.30 20.29
CA TRP A 175 -7.56 -13.41 20.40
C TRP A 175 -7.87 -14.00 19.02
N GLU A 176 -8.55 -15.10 18.98
CA GLU A 176 -8.91 -15.82 17.77
C GLU A 176 -9.58 -14.91 16.71
N ARG A 177 -10.53 -14.09 17.13
CA ARG A 177 -11.28 -13.19 16.22
C ARG A 177 -10.77 -11.77 16.20
N PHE A 178 -10.14 -11.30 17.28
CA PHE A 178 -9.68 -9.93 17.40
C PHE A 178 -8.18 -9.89 17.62
N LYS A 179 -7.45 -9.25 16.73
CA LYS A 179 -5.99 -9.16 16.81
C LYS A 179 -5.52 -7.72 16.64
N PHE A 180 -4.52 -7.36 17.39
CA PHE A 180 -3.69 -6.19 17.13
C PHE A 180 -2.64 -6.57 16.10
N ASN A 181 -2.29 -5.64 15.23
CA ASN A 181 -1.25 -5.85 14.23
C ASN A 181 -0.19 -4.74 14.25
N VAL A 182 1.02 -5.14 13.92
CA VAL A 182 2.14 -4.23 13.66
C VAL A 182 2.72 -4.62 12.31
N LYS A 183 2.88 -3.63 11.44
CA LYS A 183 3.39 -3.79 10.07
C LYS A 183 4.66 -3.00 9.87
N ALA A 184 5.60 -3.57 9.14
CA ALA A 184 6.77 -2.89 8.63
C ALA A 184 6.93 -3.26 7.16
N GLY A 185 7.16 -2.27 6.31
CA GLY A 185 7.33 -2.47 4.89
C GLY A 185 8.21 -1.41 4.27
N LEU A 186 8.64 -1.69 3.06
CA LEU A 186 9.40 -0.77 2.22
C LEU A 186 8.60 -0.55 0.94
N CYS A 187 8.52 0.68 0.49
CA CYS A 187 7.92 1.02 -0.79
C CYS A 187 9.01 1.59 -1.69
N TYR A 188 9.33 0.89 -2.76
CA TYR A 188 10.26 1.32 -3.77
C TYR A 188 9.51 1.68 -5.04
N LEU A 189 9.80 2.88 -5.56
CA LEU A 189 9.36 3.31 -6.89
C LEU A 189 10.60 3.39 -7.78
N VAL A 190 10.65 2.55 -8.80
CA VAL A 190 11.73 2.51 -9.78
C VAL A 190 11.20 3.08 -11.09
N PRO A 191 11.83 4.11 -11.67
CA PRO A 191 11.40 4.65 -12.95
C PRO A 191 11.38 3.56 -14.04
N TRP A 192 10.28 3.45 -14.77
CA TRP A 192 10.18 2.52 -15.91
C TRP A 192 10.99 3.01 -17.12
N ARG A 193 11.05 4.33 -17.30
CA ARG A 193 11.79 4.96 -18.40
C ARG A 193 12.82 5.91 -17.82
N PRO A 194 14.09 5.84 -18.23
CA PRO A 194 15.13 6.77 -17.75
C PRO A 194 14.93 8.20 -18.25
N GLU A 195 14.14 8.38 -19.31
CA GLU A 195 13.82 9.69 -19.89
C GLU A 195 12.49 10.18 -19.36
N GLY A 196 12.50 11.22 -18.54
CA GLY A 196 11.29 11.84 -17.98
C GLY A 196 11.40 12.18 -16.50
N TYR A 197 10.30 12.66 -15.92
CA TYR A 197 10.24 13.00 -14.51
C TYR A 197 10.30 11.73 -13.64
N HIS A 198 11.28 11.65 -12.76
CA HIS A 198 11.52 10.47 -11.93
C HIS A 198 11.03 10.70 -10.51
N ILE A 199 10.23 9.76 -10.01
CA ILE A 199 9.96 9.63 -8.58
C ILE A 199 10.71 8.39 -8.09
N SER A 200 12.00 8.52 -7.79
CA SER A 200 12.71 7.48 -7.07
C SER A 200 12.55 7.72 -5.56
N GLN A 201 11.79 6.91 -4.88
CA GLN A 201 11.66 6.99 -3.42
C GLN A 201 11.63 5.60 -2.82
N GLY A 202 12.53 5.38 -1.87
CA GLY A 202 12.39 4.30 -0.91
C GLY A 202 11.80 4.87 0.37
N LEU A 203 10.58 4.47 0.71
CA LEU A 203 9.90 4.90 1.93
C LEU A 203 9.73 3.71 2.87
N LEU A 204 10.27 3.84 4.08
CA LEU A 204 9.92 2.94 5.17
C LEU A 204 8.47 3.21 5.57
N SER A 205 7.67 2.17 5.63
CA SER A 205 6.28 2.19 6.05
C SER A 205 6.17 1.41 7.35
N LEU A 206 5.73 2.08 8.40
CA LEU A 206 5.40 1.45 9.68
C LEU A 206 3.91 1.66 9.93
N GLY A 207 3.27 0.71 10.58
CA GLY A 207 1.85 0.80 10.92
C GLY A 207 1.49 -0.05 12.10
N ALA A 208 0.45 0.37 12.81
CA ALA A 208 -0.18 -0.42 13.85
C ALA A 208 -1.69 -0.37 13.62
N GLY A 209 -2.37 -1.47 13.93
CA GLY A 209 -3.80 -1.55 13.67
C GLY A 209 -4.47 -2.65 14.47
N MET A 210 -5.70 -2.88 14.09
CA MET A 210 -6.56 -3.91 14.65
C MET A 210 -7.29 -4.61 13.52
N SER A 211 -7.45 -5.91 13.62
CA SER A 211 -8.24 -6.73 12.71
C SER A 211 -9.27 -7.54 13.45
N TYR A 212 -10.41 -7.74 12.80
CA TYR A 212 -11.48 -8.60 13.28
C TYR A 212 -11.87 -9.60 12.19
N ARG A 213 -12.04 -10.85 12.58
CA ARG A 213 -12.44 -11.98 11.75
C ARG A 213 -13.83 -12.45 12.12
N PHE A 214 -14.72 -12.50 11.15
CA PHE A 214 -16.09 -13.01 11.30
C PHE A 214 -16.19 -14.46 10.88
#